data_f6ea5a51d1feba7efb87cfe1af0ff109
#
_entry.id   f6ea5a51d1feba7efb87cfe1af0ff109
#
_cell.length_a   1.000
_cell.length_b   1.000
_cell.length_c   1.000
_cell.angle_alpha   90.00
_cell.angle_beta   90.00
_cell.angle_gamma   90.00
#
_symmetry.space_group_name_H-M   'P 1'
#
loop_
_entity.id
_entity.type
_entity.pdbx_description
1 polymer ?
#
loop_
_entity_poly.entity_id
_entity_poly.type
_entity_poly.pdbx_seq_one_letter_code
_entity_poly.pdbx_strand_id
1 'polypeptide(L)'
;MTWKEILAPIKQSDAFTTLWNKVKQEYATTKCFPPKNQIFRAIELTPFDEVEVVIISQDPYHNDFQANGLCFSVSDQVKAPPSLKNIFTELKDDLGIVKTSNELDSWEIGRAHV
;
A
#
# COMPACT_ATOMS: atom_id res chain seq x y z
N MET A 1 -3.02 8.78 19.69
CA MET A 1 -2.07 9.42 18.75
C MET A 1 -2.54 9.27 17.31
N THR A 2 -2.31 10.28 16.51
CA THR A 2 -2.63 10.23 15.08
C THR A 2 -1.37 10.05 14.24
N TRP A 3 -1.53 9.55 13.03
CA TRP A 3 -0.43 9.48 12.07
C TRP A 3 0.19 10.86 11.83
N LYS A 4 -0.62 11.92 11.80
CA LYS A 4 -0.13 13.29 11.63
C LYS A 4 0.86 13.67 12.74
N GLU A 5 0.53 13.37 13.98
CA GLU A 5 1.40 13.65 15.14
C GLU A 5 2.70 12.85 15.09
N ILE A 6 2.59 11.56 14.77
CA ILE A 6 3.74 10.64 14.71
C ILE A 6 4.69 11.00 13.57
N LEU A 7 4.16 11.34 12.42
CA LEU A 7 4.96 11.62 11.23
C LEU A 7 5.46 13.06 11.14
N ALA A 8 4.94 13.99 11.98
CA ALA A 8 5.34 15.39 11.91
C ALA A 8 6.86 15.60 12.04
N PRO A 9 7.59 15.01 13.01
CA PRO A 9 9.03 15.16 13.10
C PRO A 9 9.76 14.63 11.85
N ILE A 10 9.28 13.52 11.30
CA ILE A 10 9.86 12.91 10.11
C ILE A 10 9.67 13.82 8.90
N LYS A 11 8.45 14.34 8.70
CA LYS A 11 8.13 15.23 7.59
C LYS A 11 8.88 16.55 7.64
N GLN A 12 9.29 16.99 8.81
CA GLN A 12 10.07 18.23 9.00
C GLN A 12 11.57 17.99 8.85
N SER A 13 12.02 16.74 8.75
CA SER A 13 13.45 16.42 8.61
C SER A 13 13.98 16.78 7.22
N ASP A 14 15.27 17.13 7.15
CA ASP A 14 15.95 17.39 5.89
C ASP A 14 15.96 16.15 4.99
N ALA A 15 16.14 14.98 5.57
CA ALA A 15 16.13 13.72 4.83
C ALA A 15 14.79 13.49 4.13
N PHE A 16 13.68 13.73 4.79
CA PHE A 16 12.37 13.59 4.19
C PHE A 16 12.13 14.65 3.11
N THR A 17 12.51 15.91 3.37
CA THR A 17 12.35 16.99 2.39
C THR A 17 13.12 16.71 1.11
N THR A 18 14.36 16.23 1.22
CA THR A 18 15.19 15.86 0.08
C THR A 18 14.56 14.72 -0.71
N LEU A 19 14.13 13.67 -0.02
CA LEU A 19 13.46 12.53 -0.65
C LEU A 19 12.16 12.94 -1.35
N TRP A 20 11.33 13.71 -0.65
CA TRP A 20 10.03 14.12 -1.20
C TRP A 20 10.16 15.00 -2.43
N ASN A 21 11.13 15.91 -2.44
CA ASN A 21 11.41 16.74 -3.62
C ASN A 21 11.82 15.89 -4.81
N LYS A 22 12.63 14.85 -4.59
CA LYS A 22 13.02 13.89 -5.62
C LYS A 22 11.80 13.10 -6.14
N VAL A 23 10.95 12.62 -5.23
CA VAL A 23 9.73 11.90 -5.60
C VAL A 23 8.80 12.78 -6.45
N LYS A 24 8.56 14.02 -6.03
CA LYS A 24 7.73 14.96 -6.80
C LYS A 24 8.29 15.20 -8.20
N GLN A 25 9.60 15.32 -8.32
CA GLN A 25 10.26 15.50 -9.62
C GLN A 25 10.06 14.29 -10.53
N GLU A 26 10.21 13.08 -9.99
CA GLU A 26 10.00 11.86 -10.75
C GLU A 26 8.54 11.74 -11.25
N TYR A 27 7.56 12.04 -10.40
CA TYR A 27 6.14 12.04 -10.81
C TYR A 27 5.84 13.08 -11.88
N ALA A 28 6.57 14.19 -11.90
CA ALA A 28 6.38 15.25 -12.90
C ALA A 28 6.98 14.90 -14.27
N THR A 29 8.00 14.04 -14.32
CA THR A 29 8.78 13.78 -15.54
C THR A 29 8.63 12.37 -16.09
N THR A 30 8.23 11.41 -15.25
CA THR A 30 8.07 9.99 -15.63
C THR A 30 6.79 9.43 -15.08
N LYS A 31 6.37 8.29 -15.62
CA LYS A 31 5.23 7.54 -15.07
C LYS A 31 5.70 6.74 -13.86
N CYS A 32 5.14 7.06 -12.70
CA CYS A 32 5.46 6.40 -11.43
C CYS A 32 4.25 5.67 -10.88
N PHE A 33 4.49 4.68 -10.01
CA PHE A 33 3.46 3.87 -9.37
C PHE A 33 3.67 3.81 -7.85
N PRO A 34 2.61 3.81 -7.05
CA PRO A 34 1.20 3.98 -7.42
C PRO A 34 0.91 5.40 -7.90
N PRO A 35 -0.33 5.73 -8.34
CA PRO A 35 -0.73 7.11 -8.62
C PRO A 35 -0.42 8.01 -7.41
N LYS A 36 -0.03 9.25 -7.65
CA LYS A 36 0.47 10.16 -6.61
C LYS A 36 -0.47 10.31 -5.43
N ASN A 37 -1.79 10.33 -5.67
CA ASN A 37 -2.79 10.44 -4.62
C ASN A 37 -2.98 9.15 -3.80
N GLN A 38 -2.30 8.07 -4.14
CA GLN A 38 -2.39 6.78 -3.46
C GLN A 38 -1.12 6.37 -2.73
N ILE A 39 -0.08 7.22 -2.72
CA ILE A 39 1.20 6.90 -2.05
C ILE A 39 1.01 6.60 -0.57
N PHE A 40 0.16 7.35 0.12
CA PHE A 40 -0.07 7.22 1.56
C PHE A 40 -1.40 6.54 1.91
N ARG A 41 -1.96 5.81 0.98
CA ARG A 41 -3.29 5.22 1.15
C ARG A 41 -3.38 4.27 2.34
N ALA A 42 -2.34 3.49 2.60
CA ALA A 42 -2.29 2.60 3.76
C ALA A 42 -2.44 3.37 5.07
N ILE A 43 -1.75 4.51 5.20
CA ILE A 43 -1.84 5.37 6.38
C ILE A 43 -3.22 6.01 6.51
N GLU A 44 -3.84 6.36 5.39
CA GLU A 44 -5.16 6.99 5.37
C GLU A 44 -6.28 6.03 5.77
N LEU A 45 -6.16 4.75 5.43
CA LEU A 45 -7.21 3.76 5.65
C LEU A 45 -7.23 3.19 7.07
N THR A 46 -6.09 3.11 7.75
CA THR A 46 -6.02 2.54 9.10
C THR A 46 -5.48 3.57 10.08
N PRO A 47 -6.28 4.04 11.04
CA PRO A 47 -5.79 4.91 12.11
C PRO A 47 -4.67 4.24 12.90
N PHE A 48 -3.69 5.04 13.35
CA PHE A 48 -2.52 4.51 14.07
C PHE A 48 -2.90 3.62 15.26
N ASP A 49 -3.86 4.07 16.07
CA ASP A 49 -4.26 3.37 17.27
C ASP A 49 -5.01 2.05 17.00
N GLU A 50 -5.41 1.81 15.76
CA GLU A 50 -6.11 0.59 15.35
C GLU A 50 -5.21 -0.42 14.63
N VAL A 51 -3.96 -0.08 14.38
CA VAL A 51 -3.01 -0.99 13.70
C VAL A 51 -2.64 -2.14 14.62
N GLU A 52 -2.88 -3.37 14.17
CA GLU A 52 -2.48 -4.59 14.87
C GLU A 52 -1.35 -5.34 14.15
N VAL A 53 -1.34 -5.28 12.83
CA VAL A 53 -0.35 -5.95 11.98
C VAL A 53 0.15 -4.98 10.93
N VAL A 54 1.44 -5.02 10.63
CA VAL A 54 2.06 -4.23 9.54
C VAL A 54 2.66 -5.18 8.52
N ILE A 55 2.27 -5.02 7.26
CA ILE A 55 2.81 -5.80 6.15
C ILE A 55 3.72 -4.88 5.34
N ILE A 56 4.98 -5.26 5.20
CA ILE A 56 5.98 -4.52 4.44
C ILE A 56 6.39 -5.36 3.24
N SER A 57 6.32 -4.79 2.05
CA SER A 57 6.78 -5.42 0.82
C SER A 57 7.98 -4.68 0.24
N GLN A 58 8.49 -5.17 -0.88
CA GLN A 58 9.72 -4.66 -1.47
C GLN A 58 9.49 -3.36 -2.24
N ASP A 59 8.64 -3.40 -3.26
CA ASP A 59 8.37 -2.28 -4.16
C ASP A 59 6.97 -2.38 -4.75
N PRO A 60 6.40 -1.27 -5.24
CA PRO A 60 5.11 -1.30 -5.92
C PRO A 60 5.17 -2.07 -7.24
N TYR A 61 4.06 -2.63 -7.66
CA TYR A 61 3.91 -3.15 -9.02
C TYR A 61 4.17 -2.03 -10.03
N HIS A 62 4.72 -2.40 -11.19
CA HIS A 62 5.17 -1.44 -12.21
C HIS A 62 4.34 -1.45 -13.50
N ASN A 63 3.23 -2.16 -13.53
CA ASN A 63 2.31 -2.17 -14.67
C ASN A 63 1.10 -1.29 -14.39
N ASP A 64 0.44 -0.83 -15.47
CA ASP A 64 -0.75 0.00 -15.35
C ASP A 64 -1.85 -0.69 -14.55
N PHE A 65 -2.56 0.07 -13.72
CA PHE A 65 -3.71 -0.37 -12.92
C PHE A 65 -3.38 -1.43 -11.86
N GLN A 66 -2.11 -1.67 -11.54
CA GLN A 66 -1.72 -2.62 -10.50
C GLN A 66 -1.54 -1.93 -9.14
N ALA A 67 -0.47 -1.16 -8.95
CA ALA A 67 -0.17 -0.53 -7.67
C ALA A 67 -1.27 0.47 -7.26
N ASN A 68 -1.77 0.34 -6.03
CA ASN A 68 -2.85 1.19 -5.51
C ASN A 68 -2.58 1.70 -4.09
N GLY A 69 -1.32 1.67 -3.64
CA GLY A 69 -0.91 2.19 -2.33
C GLY A 69 -0.95 1.17 -1.20
N LEU A 70 -1.41 -0.05 -1.44
CA LEU A 70 -1.43 -1.14 -0.46
C LEU A 70 -0.57 -2.30 -0.98
N CYS A 71 0.25 -2.88 -0.09
CA CYS A 71 1.10 -4.03 -0.44
C CYS A 71 0.28 -5.16 -1.06
N PHE A 72 0.76 -5.70 -2.18
CA PHE A 72 0.16 -6.82 -2.93
C PHE A 72 -1.20 -6.52 -3.56
N SER A 73 -1.91 -5.50 -3.13
CA SER A 73 -3.24 -5.14 -3.62
C SER A 73 -3.17 -4.61 -5.06
N VAL A 74 -4.14 -5.00 -5.86
CA VAL A 74 -4.34 -4.44 -7.21
C VAL A 74 -5.82 -4.15 -7.43
N SER A 75 -6.11 -3.26 -8.38
CA SER A 75 -7.48 -3.01 -8.83
C SER A 75 -8.12 -4.30 -9.36
N ASP A 76 -9.42 -4.45 -9.16
CA ASP A 76 -10.20 -5.57 -9.72
C ASP A 76 -10.29 -5.51 -11.26
N GLN A 77 -9.82 -4.44 -11.88
CA GLN A 77 -9.72 -4.31 -13.34
C GLN A 77 -8.60 -5.17 -13.95
N VAL A 78 -7.67 -5.65 -13.14
CA VAL A 78 -6.53 -6.46 -13.59
C VAL A 78 -6.52 -7.81 -12.89
N LYS A 79 -5.85 -8.79 -13.51
CA LYS A 79 -5.66 -10.10 -12.90
C LYS A 79 -4.70 -10.00 -11.71
N ALA A 80 -4.91 -10.86 -10.72
CA ALA A 80 -4.00 -10.96 -9.59
C ALA A 80 -2.58 -11.31 -10.09
N PRO A 81 -1.56 -10.51 -9.71
CA PRO A 81 -0.17 -10.86 -10.01
C PRO A 81 0.24 -12.17 -9.32
N PRO A 82 1.34 -12.81 -9.75
CA PRO A 82 1.76 -14.10 -9.18
C PRO A 82 1.91 -14.10 -7.66
N SER A 83 2.48 -13.05 -7.09
CA SER A 83 2.66 -12.95 -5.63
C SER A 83 1.31 -12.89 -4.89
N LEU A 84 0.36 -12.13 -5.38
CA LEU A 84 -0.98 -12.06 -4.80
C LEU A 84 -1.73 -13.38 -4.98
N LYS A 85 -1.59 -14.01 -6.14
CA LYS A 85 -2.15 -15.34 -6.40
C LYS A 85 -1.65 -16.38 -5.37
N ASN A 86 -0.36 -16.35 -5.07
CA ASN A 86 0.23 -17.26 -4.08
C ASN A 86 -0.35 -17.02 -2.69
N ILE A 87 -0.55 -15.77 -2.30
CA ILE A 87 -1.18 -15.42 -1.02
C ILE A 87 -2.61 -15.96 -0.98
N PHE A 88 -3.39 -15.78 -2.03
CA PHE A 88 -4.76 -16.30 -2.11
C PHE A 88 -4.83 -17.82 -2.09
N THR A 89 -3.88 -18.49 -2.73
CA THR A 89 -3.77 -19.96 -2.70
C THR A 89 -3.51 -20.44 -1.27
N GLU A 90 -2.58 -19.79 -0.56
CA GLU A 90 -2.29 -20.16 0.83
C GLU A 90 -3.47 -19.91 1.77
N LEU A 91 -4.17 -18.80 1.60
CA LEU A 91 -5.39 -18.53 2.39
C LEU A 91 -6.44 -19.61 2.20
N LYS A 92 -6.62 -20.10 0.98
CA LYS A 92 -7.56 -21.15 0.67
C LYS A 92 -7.10 -22.49 1.25
N ASP A 93 -5.83 -22.85 1.06
CA ASP A 93 -5.31 -24.16 1.48
C ASP A 93 -5.21 -24.27 3.00
N ASP A 94 -4.79 -23.21 3.68
CA ASP A 94 -4.59 -23.22 5.13
C ASP A 94 -5.88 -22.93 5.90
N LEU A 95 -6.64 -21.91 5.49
CA LEU A 95 -7.78 -21.40 6.26
C LEU A 95 -9.14 -21.63 5.58
N GLY A 96 -9.16 -22.15 4.36
CA GLY A 96 -10.40 -22.32 3.60
C GLY A 96 -11.02 -21.00 3.13
N ILE A 97 -10.26 -19.91 3.17
CA ILE A 97 -10.74 -18.59 2.78
C ILE A 97 -10.54 -18.40 1.26
N VAL A 98 -11.64 -18.10 0.56
CA VAL A 98 -11.62 -17.80 -0.86
C VAL A 98 -11.83 -16.30 -1.04
N LYS A 99 -10.83 -15.61 -1.59
CA LYS A 99 -10.92 -14.17 -1.88
C LYS A 99 -11.58 -13.97 -3.23
N THR A 100 -12.50 -13.01 -3.29
CA THR A 100 -13.22 -12.65 -4.52
C THR A 100 -12.76 -11.32 -5.11
N SER A 101 -12.00 -10.54 -4.36
CA SER A 101 -11.47 -9.24 -4.81
C SER A 101 -9.95 -9.23 -4.72
N ASN A 102 -9.30 -8.59 -5.69
CA ASN A 102 -7.85 -8.37 -5.71
C ASN A 102 -7.45 -7.14 -4.89
N GLU A 103 -8.42 -6.33 -4.48
CA GLU A 103 -8.19 -5.17 -3.61
C GLU A 103 -8.16 -5.63 -2.14
N LEU A 104 -7.14 -5.17 -1.41
CA LEU A 104 -6.93 -5.55 -0.02
C LEU A 104 -7.39 -4.47 0.97
N ASP A 105 -8.25 -3.57 0.54
CA ASP A 105 -8.81 -2.51 1.38
C ASP A 105 -9.48 -3.05 2.63
N SER A 106 -10.15 -4.19 2.53
CA SER A 106 -10.80 -4.85 3.66
C SER A 106 -9.82 -5.31 4.74
N TRP A 107 -8.56 -5.57 4.38
CA TRP A 107 -7.52 -5.93 5.34
C TRP A 107 -7.13 -4.72 6.20
N GLU A 108 -7.03 -3.53 5.59
CA GLU A 108 -6.79 -2.28 6.32
C GLU A 108 -7.93 -2.00 7.31
N ILE A 109 -9.17 -2.17 6.87
CA ILE A 109 -10.34 -2.03 7.73
C ILE A 109 -10.31 -3.09 8.83
N GLY A 110 -9.77 -4.28 8.55
CA GLY A 110 -9.55 -5.34 9.53
C GLY A 110 -8.31 -5.16 10.40
N ARG A 111 -7.71 -3.95 10.42
CA ARG A 111 -6.57 -3.55 11.26
C ARG A 111 -5.21 -4.11 10.83
N ALA A 112 -5.10 -4.66 9.65
CA ALA A 112 -3.81 -4.96 9.05
C ALA A 112 -3.34 -3.75 8.23
N HIS A 113 -2.22 -3.16 8.61
CA HIS A 113 -1.61 -2.08 7.83
C HIS A 113 -0.81 -2.68 6.67
N VAL A 114 -1.30 -2.51 5.46
CA VAL A 114 -0.77 -3.19 4.26
C VAL A 114 0.04 -2.25 3.38
#